data_1c1a466b830a1e552354a5586b4c54ab
#
_entry.id   1c1a466b830a1e552354a5586b4c54ab
#
_cell.length_a   1.000
_cell.length_b   1.000
_cell.length_c   1.000
_cell.angle_alpha   90.00
_cell.angle_beta   90.00
_cell.angle_gamma   90.00
#
_symmetry.space_group_name_H-M   'P 1'
#
loop_
_entity.id
_entity.type
_entity.pdbx_description
1 polymer ?
#
loop_
_entity_poly.entity_id
_entity_poly.type
_entity_poly.pdbx_seq_one_letter_code
_entity_poly.pdbx_strand_id
1 'polypeptide(L)'
;MLRYALVSIVVTAVVLTGVGIGFVLGQQRYVSGIVWPEPPVVTPGENGGPPSDAIVLFDGKNFDAWENGDRLKVDDDGAFTVRGWMRTKQAFGDCQLHLEFASPAQVRGSGQGRGNNGVGFMDARYEVQILDSYENKTYFEGMCASIYNQRPPMVNASRKPGQWQTYDIVFTAPRFDESGKLLKPAYFTVFHNGVLVHNHVEVQGNTFYERKPAYTKHPEKLPLALMYHGDPVRFRNIWIREIKELEPKQGGSPSGSNSQ
;
A
#
# COMPACT_ATOMS: atom_id res chain seq x y z
N MET A 1 -81.52 -18.96 -18.33
CA MET A 1 -81.85 -17.82 -17.44
C MET A 1 -80.95 -17.84 -16.25
N LEU A 2 -79.86 -17.09 -16.32
CA LEU A 2 -78.82 -17.05 -15.26
C LEU A 2 -79.02 -15.74 -14.50
N ARG A 3 -79.20 -15.84 -13.18
CA ARG A 3 -79.27 -14.69 -12.28
C ARG A 3 -77.89 -14.40 -11.78
N TYR A 4 -77.35 -13.22 -12.08
CA TYR A 4 -76.12 -12.72 -11.48
C TYR A 4 -76.39 -12.00 -10.18
N ALA A 5 -75.84 -12.46 -9.08
CA ALA A 5 -75.87 -11.78 -7.79
C ALA A 5 -74.73 -10.78 -7.72
N LEU A 6 -75.07 -9.52 -7.51
CA LEU A 6 -74.09 -8.46 -7.20
C LEU A 6 -73.71 -8.57 -5.73
N VAL A 7 -72.39 -8.79 -5.50
CA VAL A 7 -71.83 -8.68 -4.17
C VAL A 7 -71.23 -7.26 -4.03
N SER A 8 -71.85 -6.46 -3.18
CA SER A 8 -71.32 -5.14 -2.80
C SER A 8 -70.22 -5.31 -1.78
N ILE A 9 -69.01 -4.93 -2.15
CA ILE A 9 -67.90 -4.83 -1.21
C ILE A 9 -67.91 -3.43 -0.61
N VAL A 10 -68.15 -3.36 0.71
CA VAL A 10 -68.03 -2.14 1.51
C VAL A 10 -66.56 -2.03 1.88
N VAL A 11 -65.88 -1.04 1.34
CA VAL A 11 -64.52 -0.71 1.73
C VAL A 11 -64.61 0.24 2.94
N THR A 12 -64.31 -0.29 4.12
CA THR A 12 -64.15 0.53 5.33
C THR A 12 -62.77 1.11 5.35
N ALA A 13 -62.65 2.41 5.10
CA ALA A 13 -61.39 3.14 5.25
C ALA A 13 -61.06 3.30 6.75
N VAL A 14 -60.08 2.57 7.22
CA VAL A 14 -59.46 2.79 8.56
C VAL A 14 -58.44 3.89 8.42
N VAL A 15 -58.75 5.06 8.97
CA VAL A 15 -57.76 6.16 9.16
C VAL A 15 -56.86 5.75 10.30
N LEU A 16 -55.67 5.24 10.01
CA LEU A 16 -54.62 5.06 10.99
C LEU A 16 -53.90 6.40 11.19
N THR A 17 -54.18 7.06 12.30
CA THR A 17 -53.41 8.18 12.83
C THR A 17 -51.99 7.69 13.10
N GLY A 18 -51.02 8.27 12.39
CA GLY A 18 -49.63 7.90 12.45
C GLY A 18 -49.01 8.17 13.82
N VAL A 19 -48.80 7.13 14.59
CA VAL A 19 -47.75 7.12 15.61
C VAL A 19 -46.50 6.65 14.89
N GLY A 20 -45.59 7.59 14.62
CA GLY A 20 -44.29 7.28 14.05
C GLY A 20 -43.54 6.37 15.02
N ILE A 21 -43.62 5.06 14.82
CA ILE A 21 -42.68 4.13 15.45
C ILE A 21 -41.36 4.33 14.70
N GLY A 22 -40.52 5.17 15.27
CA GLY A 22 -39.14 5.24 14.86
C GLY A 22 -38.54 3.83 15.04
N PHE A 23 -38.34 3.11 13.95
CA PHE A 23 -37.46 1.95 13.94
C PHE A 23 -36.07 2.45 14.28
N VAL A 24 -35.75 2.46 15.57
CA VAL A 24 -34.34 2.41 15.99
C VAL A 24 -33.89 1.04 15.49
N LEU A 25 -33.20 1.01 14.36
CA LEU A 25 -32.41 -0.13 13.96
C LEU A 25 -31.39 -0.33 15.05
N GLY A 26 -31.75 -1.11 16.07
CA GLY A 26 -30.82 -1.53 17.09
C GLY A 26 -29.65 -2.18 16.37
N GLN A 27 -28.46 -1.61 16.53
CA GLN A 27 -27.24 -2.24 16.05
C GLN A 27 -27.27 -3.69 16.54
N GLN A 28 -27.32 -4.62 15.60
CA GLN A 28 -27.31 -6.04 15.90
C GLN A 28 -26.04 -6.29 16.69
N ARG A 29 -26.16 -6.66 17.97
CA ARG A 29 -25.00 -6.95 18.82
C ARG A 29 -24.29 -8.16 18.21
N TYR A 30 -23.09 -7.93 17.70
CA TYR A 30 -22.24 -9.03 17.24
C TYR A 30 -21.98 -10.00 18.39
N VAL A 31 -22.05 -11.29 18.11
CA VAL A 31 -21.90 -12.37 19.09
C VAL A 31 -20.49 -12.35 19.73
N SER A 32 -19.51 -11.76 19.06
CA SER A 32 -18.13 -11.60 19.58
C SER A 32 -18.02 -10.68 20.79
N GLY A 33 -19.01 -9.82 21.06
CA GLY A 33 -18.94 -8.80 22.12
C GLY A 33 -17.94 -7.68 21.87
N ILE A 34 -17.19 -7.73 20.75
CA ILE A 34 -16.22 -6.69 20.38
C ILE A 34 -16.95 -5.55 19.66
N VAL A 35 -16.75 -4.33 20.16
CA VAL A 35 -17.34 -3.12 19.54
C VAL A 35 -16.25 -2.42 18.70
N TRP A 36 -16.40 -2.47 17.41
CA TRP A 36 -15.51 -1.77 16.48
C TRP A 36 -16.01 -0.36 16.18
N PRO A 37 -15.11 0.60 15.92
CA PRO A 37 -15.52 1.87 15.31
C PRO A 37 -15.99 1.65 13.87
N GLU A 38 -16.78 2.57 13.36
CA GLU A 38 -17.16 2.56 11.94
C GLU A 38 -15.91 2.76 11.07
N PRO A 39 -15.66 1.89 10.07
CA PRO A 39 -14.56 2.09 9.15
C PRO A 39 -14.72 3.38 8.35
N PRO A 40 -13.65 4.18 8.16
CA PRO A 40 -13.71 5.37 7.32
C PRO A 40 -14.03 4.98 5.86
N VAL A 41 -14.82 5.81 5.20
CA VAL A 41 -15.12 5.63 3.77
C VAL A 41 -13.97 6.19 2.95
N VAL A 42 -13.43 5.35 2.07
CA VAL A 42 -12.37 5.72 1.12
C VAL A 42 -12.88 5.43 -0.29
N THR A 43 -12.81 6.41 -1.18
CA THR A 43 -13.10 6.22 -2.61
C THR A 43 -11.90 5.55 -3.26
N PRO A 44 -12.04 4.37 -3.87
CA PRO A 44 -10.95 3.72 -4.60
C PRO A 44 -10.50 4.56 -5.80
N GLY A 45 -9.22 4.53 -6.11
CA GLY A 45 -8.70 5.08 -7.37
C GLY A 45 -9.05 4.17 -8.55
N GLU A 46 -9.20 4.77 -9.73
CA GLU A 46 -9.41 4.02 -10.97
C GLU A 46 -8.07 3.76 -11.68
N ASN A 47 -7.96 2.61 -12.35
CA ASN A 47 -6.79 2.25 -13.19
C ASN A 47 -5.44 2.40 -12.48
N GLY A 48 -5.36 2.01 -11.20
CA GLY A 48 -4.15 2.14 -10.37
C GLY A 48 -3.90 3.56 -9.83
N GLY A 49 -4.84 4.49 -10.04
CA GLY A 49 -4.78 5.83 -9.47
C GLY A 49 -4.93 5.84 -7.94
N PRO A 50 -4.62 6.98 -7.30
CA PRO A 50 -4.63 7.10 -5.84
C PRO A 50 -6.05 7.01 -5.26
N PRO A 51 -6.28 6.24 -4.20
CA PRO A 51 -7.50 6.34 -3.41
C PRO A 51 -7.59 7.70 -2.69
N SER A 52 -8.79 8.07 -2.23
CA SER A 52 -9.06 9.41 -1.68
C SER A 52 -8.28 9.76 -0.41
N ASP A 53 -7.73 8.78 0.29
CA ASP A 53 -6.90 8.95 1.49
C ASP A 53 -5.39 8.81 1.20
N ALA A 54 -5.00 8.70 -0.07
CA ALA A 54 -3.60 8.61 -0.46
C ALA A 54 -2.95 10.00 -0.56
N ILE A 55 -1.65 10.02 -0.30
CA ILE A 55 -0.75 11.13 -0.56
C ILE A 55 -0.14 10.88 -1.93
N VAL A 56 -0.40 11.78 -2.87
CA VAL A 56 0.20 11.71 -4.21
C VAL A 56 1.64 12.16 -4.13
N LEU A 57 2.58 11.29 -4.49
CA LEU A 57 4.00 11.60 -4.54
C LEU A 57 4.43 12.08 -5.93
N PHE A 58 3.79 11.56 -6.99
CA PHE A 58 3.99 12.01 -8.36
C PHE A 58 2.83 11.59 -9.26
N ASP A 59 2.20 12.55 -9.93
CA ASP A 59 1.07 12.37 -10.85
C ASP A 59 1.32 12.89 -12.27
N GLY A 60 2.60 13.12 -12.61
CA GLY A 60 2.98 13.66 -13.91
C GLY A 60 3.00 15.18 -13.99
N LYS A 61 2.82 15.93 -12.89
CA LYS A 61 2.74 17.39 -12.90
C LYS A 61 3.93 18.08 -12.24
N ASN A 62 4.30 17.65 -11.02
CA ASN A 62 5.35 18.30 -10.25
C ASN A 62 6.03 17.30 -9.29
N PHE A 63 7.08 17.76 -8.62
CA PHE A 63 7.86 17.01 -7.64
C PHE A 63 7.78 17.62 -6.24
N ASP A 64 6.67 18.24 -5.89
CA ASP A 64 6.50 18.96 -4.62
C ASP A 64 6.68 18.08 -3.40
N ALA A 65 6.39 16.78 -3.52
CA ALA A 65 6.58 15.80 -2.46
C ALA A 65 8.05 15.37 -2.26
N TRP A 66 8.96 15.73 -3.19
CA TRP A 66 10.34 15.26 -3.21
C TRP A 66 11.33 16.34 -2.79
N GLU A 67 12.42 15.92 -2.11
CA GLU A 67 13.56 16.81 -1.86
C GLU A 67 14.21 17.21 -3.19
N ASN A 68 14.62 18.49 -3.32
CA ASN A 68 15.24 19.02 -4.53
C ASN A 68 14.41 18.79 -5.81
N GLY A 69 13.07 18.75 -5.69
CA GLY A 69 12.15 18.52 -6.80
C GLY A 69 12.28 19.51 -7.95
N ASP A 70 12.74 20.74 -7.67
CA ASP A 70 13.04 21.81 -8.64
C ASP A 70 14.11 21.44 -9.67
N ARG A 71 14.93 20.43 -9.38
CA ARG A 71 15.98 19.91 -10.29
C ARG A 71 15.51 18.78 -11.17
N LEU A 72 14.31 18.31 -10.98
CA LEU A 72 13.73 17.18 -11.70
C LEU A 72 12.88 17.68 -12.88
N LYS A 73 12.69 16.82 -13.87
CA LYS A 73 11.95 17.16 -15.08
C LYS A 73 10.92 16.09 -15.38
N VAL A 74 9.71 16.55 -15.66
CA VAL A 74 8.65 15.67 -16.18
C VAL A 74 8.89 15.49 -17.68
N ASP A 75 8.85 14.26 -18.15
CA ASP A 75 8.94 13.91 -19.57
C ASP A 75 7.59 14.22 -20.27
N ASP A 76 7.60 14.29 -21.62
CA ASP A 76 6.41 14.66 -22.41
C ASP A 76 5.21 13.72 -22.23
N ASP A 77 5.45 12.48 -21.78
CA ASP A 77 4.41 11.48 -21.52
C ASP A 77 3.96 11.41 -20.04
N GLY A 78 4.31 12.42 -19.23
CA GLY A 78 3.93 12.51 -17.85
C GLY A 78 4.70 11.58 -16.90
N ALA A 79 5.79 10.97 -17.36
CA ALA A 79 6.71 10.22 -16.53
C ALA A 79 7.95 11.06 -16.16
N PHE A 80 8.88 10.49 -15.43
CA PHE A 80 10.22 11.06 -15.26
C PHE A 80 11.28 9.97 -15.25
N THR A 81 12.51 10.36 -15.54
CA THR A 81 13.67 9.48 -15.51
C THR A 81 14.53 9.80 -14.31
N VAL A 82 14.75 8.82 -13.43
CA VAL A 82 15.63 9.00 -12.28
C VAL A 82 17.10 9.08 -12.74
N ARG A 83 17.85 10.04 -12.16
CA ARG A 83 19.29 10.29 -12.46
C ARG A 83 20.11 10.54 -11.20
N GLY A 84 19.58 10.18 -10.05
CA GLY A 84 20.17 10.33 -8.74
C GLY A 84 19.19 9.86 -7.68
N TRP A 85 19.66 9.70 -6.47
CA TRP A 85 18.79 9.33 -5.35
C TRP A 85 17.77 10.42 -5.08
N MET A 86 16.52 10.01 -4.89
CA MET A 86 15.40 10.88 -4.52
C MET A 86 14.85 10.47 -3.17
N ARG A 87 14.46 11.45 -2.35
CA ARG A 87 13.80 11.23 -1.06
C ARG A 87 12.53 12.04 -0.96
N THR A 88 11.52 11.49 -0.30
CA THR A 88 10.32 12.27 0.00
C THR A 88 10.61 13.26 1.14
N LYS A 89 9.98 14.45 1.07
CA LYS A 89 10.03 15.44 2.16
C LYS A 89 9.33 14.92 3.43
N GLN A 90 8.21 14.19 3.22
CA GLN A 90 7.46 13.58 4.31
C GLN A 90 8.05 12.22 4.66
N ALA A 91 8.06 11.92 5.96
CA ALA A 91 8.44 10.63 6.51
C ALA A 91 7.22 9.71 6.66
N PHE A 92 7.40 8.42 6.39
CA PHE A 92 6.36 7.38 6.45
C PHE A 92 6.82 6.21 7.33
N GLY A 93 5.87 5.57 7.99
CA GLY A 93 6.03 4.31 8.71
C GLY A 93 5.30 3.18 8.00
N ASP A 94 4.33 2.55 8.69
CA ASP A 94 3.47 1.54 8.09
C ASP A 94 2.65 2.14 6.96
N CYS A 95 2.78 1.58 5.76
CA CYS A 95 2.19 2.20 4.58
C CYS A 95 1.87 1.19 3.47
N GLN A 96 0.95 1.60 2.60
CA GLN A 96 0.75 1.03 1.28
C GLN A 96 1.33 1.99 0.25
N LEU A 97 2.20 1.50 -0.61
CA LEU A 97 2.82 2.24 -1.71
C LEU A 97 2.39 1.63 -3.04
N HIS A 98 2.01 2.48 -3.98
CA HIS A 98 1.89 2.13 -5.39
C HIS A 98 2.87 2.94 -6.21
N LEU A 99 3.50 2.32 -7.19
CA LEU A 99 4.31 3.01 -8.18
C LEU A 99 4.36 2.24 -9.50
N GLU A 100 4.50 2.97 -10.59
CA GLU A 100 4.79 2.40 -11.89
C GLU A 100 6.20 2.76 -12.32
N PHE A 101 6.92 1.77 -12.87
CA PHE A 101 8.29 1.94 -13.34
C PHE A 101 8.52 1.23 -14.67
N ALA A 102 9.50 1.68 -15.43
CA ALA A 102 9.96 1.01 -16.64
C ALA A 102 11.49 1.02 -16.71
N SER A 103 12.09 -0.14 -16.88
CA SER A 103 13.51 -0.25 -17.20
C SER A 103 13.77 0.32 -18.61
N PRO A 104 15.01 0.76 -18.92
CA PRO A 104 15.34 1.26 -20.25
C PRO A 104 14.97 0.29 -21.37
N ALA A 105 14.24 0.76 -22.40
CA ALA A 105 13.85 -0.09 -23.55
C ALA A 105 15.05 -0.64 -24.32
N GLN A 106 16.12 0.15 -24.40
CA GLN A 106 17.39 -0.29 -24.96
C GLN A 106 18.19 -1.03 -23.88
N VAL A 107 18.24 -2.35 -23.99
CA VAL A 107 19.00 -3.20 -23.08
C VAL A 107 20.49 -2.88 -23.17
N ARG A 108 21.11 -2.60 -22.02
CA ARG A 108 22.57 -2.44 -21.88
C ARG A 108 23.02 -3.22 -20.65
N GLY A 109 24.16 -3.88 -20.73
CA GLY A 109 24.71 -4.65 -19.62
C GLY A 109 24.01 -5.99 -19.38
N SER A 110 24.26 -6.59 -18.25
CA SER A 110 23.72 -7.87 -17.79
C SER A 110 23.73 -7.93 -16.26
N GLY A 111 23.01 -8.88 -15.68
CA GLY A 111 22.92 -9.08 -14.25
C GLY A 111 22.48 -7.80 -13.54
N GLN A 112 23.21 -7.39 -12.52
CA GLN A 112 22.95 -6.16 -11.74
C GLN A 112 23.26 -4.85 -12.50
N GLY A 113 23.95 -4.89 -13.62
CA GLY A 113 24.21 -3.71 -14.48
C GLY A 113 23.12 -3.52 -15.53
N ARG A 114 21.84 -3.88 -15.26
CA ARG A 114 20.77 -3.81 -16.23
C ARG A 114 19.47 -3.28 -15.60
N GLY A 115 19.23 -1.98 -15.76
CA GLY A 115 18.04 -1.31 -15.23
C GLY A 115 17.98 -1.30 -13.70
N ASN A 116 19.13 -1.12 -13.05
CA ASN A 116 19.28 -1.24 -11.60
C ASN A 116 18.81 0.01 -10.86
N ASN A 117 17.87 -0.18 -9.97
CA ASN A 117 17.31 0.82 -9.08
C ASN A 117 16.72 0.12 -7.85
N GLY A 118 16.07 0.88 -6.97
CA GLY A 118 15.39 0.31 -5.80
C GLY A 118 14.36 1.26 -5.22
N VAL A 119 13.40 0.68 -4.51
CA VAL A 119 12.47 1.40 -3.65
C VAL A 119 12.91 1.19 -2.22
N GLY A 120 13.42 2.24 -1.60
CA GLY A 120 14.00 2.20 -0.26
C GLY A 120 13.06 2.75 0.78
N PHE A 121 12.57 1.91 1.67
CA PHE A 121 11.78 2.30 2.84
C PHE A 121 12.69 2.69 4.00
N MET A 122 12.19 3.57 4.87
CA MET A 122 12.90 4.05 6.06
C MET A 122 14.28 4.64 5.71
N ASP A 123 14.29 5.59 4.77
CA ASP A 123 15.52 6.22 4.23
C ASP A 123 16.47 5.15 3.67
N ALA A 124 15.95 4.31 2.78
CA ALA A 124 16.66 3.22 2.09
C ALA A 124 17.26 2.13 2.99
N ARG A 125 16.79 1.98 4.23
CA ARG A 125 17.21 0.87 5.09
C ARG A 125 16.64 -0.48 4.65
N TYR A 126 15.47 -0.49 4.03
CA TYR A 126 14.78 -1.70 3.59
C TYR A 126 14.41 -1.54 2.13
N GLU A 127 15.04 -2.32 1.28
CA GLU A 127 14.95 -2.17 -0.18
C GLU A 127 14.12 -3.27 -0.82
N VAL A 128 13.19 -2.85 -1.69
CA VAL A 128 12.59 -3.69 -2.72
C VAL A 128 13.27 -3.36 -4.04
N GLN A 129 13.96 -4.35 -4.60
CA GLN A 129 14.80 -4.18 -5.80
C GLN A 129 13.97 -3.85 -7.04
N ILE A 130 14.47 -2.93 -7.84
CA ILE A 130 14.08 -2.72 -9.23
C ILE A 130 15.25 -3.14 -10.12
N LEU A 131 14.99 -4.05 -11.06
CA LEU A 131 15.96 -4.56 -12.01
C LEU A 131 15.25 -4.95 -13.31
N ASP A 132 15.90 -4.86 -14.44
CA ASP A 132 15.42 -5.57 -15.61
C ASP A 132 15.75 -7.05 -15.48
N SER A 133 14.79 -7.83 -15.03
CA SER A 133 14.90 -9.29 -14.81
C SER A 133 14.22 -10.12 -15.89
N TYR A 134 13.80 -9.49 -17.01
CA TYR A 134 13.28 -10.21 -18.16
C TYR A 134 14.44 -10.84 -18.95
N GLU A 135 14.50 -12.18 -18.98
CA GLU A 135 15.58 -12.92 -19.64
C GLU A 135 16.99 -12.44 -19.24
N ASN A 136 17.17 -12.10 -17.96
CA ASN A 136 18.40 -11.60 -17.40
C ASN A 136 18.81 -12.46 -16.20
N LYS A 137 19.97 -13.10 -16.28
CA LYS A 137 20.51 -13.94 -15.20
C LYS A 137 21.23 -13.09 -14.18
N THR A 138 20.85 -13.22 -12.91
CA THR A 138 21.53 -12.64 -11.74
C THR A 138 21.31 -13.57 -10.54
N TYR A 139 21.91 -13.23 -9.39
CA TYR A 139 21.56 -13.92 -8.15
C TYR A 139 20.13 -13.61 -7.75
N PHE A 140 19.43 -14.60 -7.18
CA PHE A 140 17.97 -14.54 -7.06
C PHE A 140 17.50 -13.46 -6.07
N GLU A 141 18.23 -13.22 -4.98
CA GLU A 141 17.95 -12.19 -3.99
C GLU A 141 18.32 -10.76 -4.45
N GLY A 142 18.82 -10.61 -5.67
CA GLY A 142 19.08 -9.33 -6.32
C GLY A 142 18.26 -9.11 -7.58
N MET A 143 17.33 -10.02 -7.92
CA MET A 143 16.43 -9.82 -9.06
C MET A 143 15.31 -8.83 -8.73
N CYS A 144 14.54 -8.42 -9.75
CA CYS A 144 13.39 -7.52 -9.60
C CYS A 144 12.42 -8.05 -8.54
N ALA A 145 11.92 -7.16 -7.69
CA ALA A 145 11.03 -7.43 -6.57
C ALA A 145 11.65 -8.25 -5.42
N SER A 146 12.94 -8.56 -5.42
CA SER A 146 13.56 -9.14 -4.23
C SER A 146 13.56 -8.13 -3.06
N ILE A 147 13.45 -8.64 -1.82
CA ILE A 147 13.95 -7.91 -0.65
C ILE A 147 15.48 -8.03 -0.75
N TYR A 148 16.11 -6.94 -1.20
CA TYR A 148 17.46 -6.97 -1.72
C TYR A 148 18.47 -7.64 -0.77
N ASN A 149 19.20 -8.63 -1.34
CA ASN A 149 20.22 -9.43 -0.66
C ASN A 149 19.72 -10.19 0.58
N GLN A 150 18.38 -10.39 0.69
CA GLN A 150 17.77 -11.12 1.81
C GLN A 150 16.82 -12.21 1.33
N ARG A 151 15.96 -11.92 0.34
CA ARG A 151 14.97 -12.88 -0.11
C ARG A 151 14.54 -12.66 -1.56
N PRO A 152 14.58 -13.70 -2.42
CA PRO A 152 14.05 -13.61 -3.78
C PRO A 152 12.51 -13.55 -3.76
N PRO A 153 11.88 -12.98 -4.81
CA PRO A 153 10.45 -13.11 -5.01
C PRO A 153 10.06 -14.57 -5.28
N MET A 154 8.82 -14.94 -4.93
CA MET A 154 8.29 -16.28 -5.18
C MET A 154 8.26 -16.66 -6.67
N VAL A 155 8.07 -15.68 -7.53
CA VAL A 155 8.07 -15.82 -9.01
C VAL A 155 8.64 -14.57 -9.66
N ASN A 156 9.21 -14.70 -10.85
CA ASN A 156 9.62 -13.57 -11.67
C ASN A 156 8.43 -13.09 -12.52
N ALA A 157 7.81 -11.96 -12.14
CA ALA A 157 6.70 -11.36 -12.86
C ALA A 157 7.12 -10.19 -13.77
N SER A 158 8.41 -10.08 -14.11
CA SER A 158 8.96 -8.97 -14.89
C SER A 158 8.43 -8.97 -16.34
N ARG A 159 8.07 -7.78 -16.82
CA ARG A 159 7.75 -7.52 -18.23
C ARG A 159 9.02 -7.19 -19.00
N LYS A 160 8.92 -7.20 -20.34
CA LYS A 160 10.03 -6.84 -21.24
C LYS A 160 10.54 -5.41 -20.95
N PRO A 161 11.84 -5.15 -21.18
CA PRO A 161 12.41 -3.81 -21.08
C PRO A 161 11.58 -2.76 -21.82
N GLY A 162 11.44 -1.58 -21.26
CA GLY A 162 10.63 -0.48 -21.78
C GLY A 162 9.13 -0.59 -21.53
N GLN A 163 8.62 -1.73 -21.08
CA GLN A 163 7.23 -1.86 -20.68
C GLN A 163 7.03 -1.37 -19.25
N TRP A 164 5.90 -0.68 -19.00
CA TRP A 164 5.50 -0.25 -17.68
C TRP A 164 5.17 -1.45 -16.79
N GLN A 165 5.67 -1.43 -15.59
CA GLN A 165 5.48 -2.42 -14.54
C GLN A 165 4.94 -1.71 -13.30
N THR A 166 4.23 -2.44 -12.45
CA THR A 166 3.65 -1.92 -11.23
C THR A 166 4.21 -2.62 -10.01
N TYR A 167 4.45 -1.86 -8.95
CA TYR A 167 4.55 -2.37 -7.60
C TYR A 167 3.38 -1.87 -6.76
N ASP A 168 2.74 -2.80 -6.06
CA ASP A 168 1.86 -2.54 -4.93
C ASP A 168 2.50 -3.18 -3.70
N ILE A 169 2.95 -2.35 -2.77
CA ILE A 169 3.75 -2.76 -1.62
C ILE A 169 3.06 -2.36 -0.33
N VAL A 170 2.82 -3.34 0.55
CA VAL A 170 2.46 -3.08 1.94
C VAL A 170 3.73 -3.26 2.79
N PHE A 171 4.11 -2.21 3.48
CA PHE A 171 5.25 -2.19 4.38
C PHE A 171 4.79 -2.00 5.81
N THR A 172 5.27 -2.86 6.71
CA THR A 172 5.16 -2.67 8.16
C THR A 172 6.55 -2.37 8.71
N ALA A 173 6.70 -1.21 9.31
CA ALA A 173 7.97 -0.74 9.85
C ALA A 173 8.35 -1.51 11.14
N PRO A 174 9.63 -1.70 11.43
CA PRO A 174 10.06 -2.35 12.65
C PRO A 174 9.79 -1.46 13.86
N ARG A 175 9.71 -2.07 15.02
CA ARG A 175 9.56 -1.35 16.30
C ARG A 175 10.76 -1.66 17.20
N PHE A 176 11.25 -0.63 17.88
CA PHE A 176 12.36 -0.73 18.80
C PHE A 176 11.95 -0.16 20.17
N ASP A 177 12.55 -0.68 21.23
CA ASP A 177 12.46 -0.05 22.53
C ASP A 177 13.45 1.14 22.67
N GLU A 178 13.45 1.77 23.83
CA GLU A 178 14.33 2.91 24.11
C GLU A 178 15.82 2.54 24.04
N SER A 179 16.17 1.31 24.40
CA SER A 179 17.55 0.81 24.35
C SER A 179 18.04 0.47 22.94
N GLY A 180 17.12 0.43 21.95
CA GLY A 180 17.41 0.05 20.57
C GLY A 180 17.26 -1.44 20.28
N LYS A 181 16.70 -2.19 21.22
CA LYS A 181 16.37 -3.60 21.01
C LYS A 181 15.15 -3.69 20.10
N LEU A 182 15.22 -4.59 19.12
CA LEU A 182 14.11 -4.90 18.23
C LEU A 182 12.96 -5.54 19.02
N LEU A 183 11.77 -4.94 18.93
CA LEU A 183 10.52 -5.46 19.51
C LEU A 183 9.69 -6.20 18.46
N LYS A 184 9.61 -5.63 17.24
CA LYS A 184 8.92 -6.24 16.10
C LYS A 184 9.77 -6.02 14.85
N PRO A 185 10.00 -7.03 14.00
CA PRO A 185 10.69 -6.88 12.73
C PRO A 185 9.83 -6.12 11.72
N ALA A 186 10.45 -5.70 10.61
CA ALA A 186 9.74 -5.18 9.46
C ALA A 186 9.17 -6.31 8.60
N TYR A 187 8.07 -6.02 7.87
CA TYR A 187 7.45 -6.97 6.95
C TYR A 187 7.12 -6.32 5.61
N PHE A 188 7.20 -7.13 4.56
CA PHE A 188 6.73 -6.77 3.23
C PHE A 188 5.67 -7.73 2.71
N THR A 189 4.61 -7.16 2.12
CA THR A 189 3.77 -7.84 1.14
C THR A 189 3.91 -7.08 -0.17
N VAL A 190 4.29 -7.77 -1.26
CA VAL A 190 4.59 -7.14 -2.55
C VAL A 190 3.82 -7.83 -3.66
N PHE A 191 3.12 -7.04 -4.46
CA PHE A 191 2.59 -7.44 -5.75
C PHE A 191 3.44 -6.78 -6.85
N HIS A 192 3.90 -7.58 -7.80
CA HIS A 192 4.59 -7.12 -9.00
C HIS A 192 3.72 -7.44 -10.21
N ASN A 193 3.28 -6.42 -10.94
CA ASN A 193 2.35 -6.57 -12.07
C ASN A 193 1.06 -7.32 -11.69
N GLY A 194 0.52 -7.09 -10.49
CA GLY A 194 -0.66 -7.77 -9.96
C GLY A 194 -0.42 -9.19 -9.45
N VAL A 195 0.81 -9.71 -9.55
CA VAL A 195 1.19 -11.04 -9.04
C VAL A 195 1.78 -10.91 -7.64
N LEU A 196 1.25 -11.65 -6.67
CA LEU A 196 1.81 -11.71 -5.33
C LEU A 196 3.20 -12.38 -5.36
N VAL A 197 4.23 -11.62 -5.02
CA VAL A 197 5.63 -12.09 -5.03
C VAL A 197 6.25 -12.18 -3.62
N HIS A 198 5.70 -11.47 -2.65
CA HIS A 198 5.97 -11.63 -1.22
C HIS A 198 4.68 -11.56 -0.42
N ASN A 199 4.45 -12.50 0.47
CA ASN A 199 3.28 -12.56 1.34
C ASN A 199 3.70 -12.41 2.81
N HIS A 200 3.60 -11.20 3.36
CA HIS A 200 3.93 -10.87 4.74
C HIS A 200 5.28 -11.44 5.19
N VAL A 201 6.31 -11.13 4.41
CA VAL A 201 7.65 -11.68 4.60
C VAL A 201 8.43 -10.84 5.59
N GLU A 202 9.00 -11.47 6.61
CA GLU A 202 9.89 -10.83 7.56
C GLU A 202 11.18 -10.37 6.89
N VAL A 203 11.57 -9.13 7.16
CA VAL A 203 12.85 -8.53 6.78
C VAL A 203 13.88 -8.84 7.85
N GLN A 204 15.08 -9.25 7.48
CA GLN A 204 16.13 -9.66 8.43
C GLN A 204 16.94 -8.48 9.01
N GLY A 205 16.71 -7.27 8.52
CA GLY A 205 17.39 -6.05 8.93
C GLY A 205 17.67 -5.11 7.78
N ASN A 206 18.52 -4.11 8.01
CA ASN A 206 18.89 -3.14 6.99
C ASN A 206 19.52 -3.84 5.77
N THR A 207 19.20 -3.33 4.58
CA THR A 207 19.78 -3.77 3.32
C THR A 207 21.28 -3.39 3.26
N PHE A 208 22.11 -4.37 2.91
CA PHE A 208 23.52 -4.19 2.65
C PHE A 208 23.98 -5.06 1.47
N TYR A 209 24.93 -4.58 0.69
CA TYR A 209 25.49 -5.33 -0.43
C TYR A 209 26.49 -6.41 0.02
N GLU A 210 27.43 -6.07 0.92
CA GLU A 210 28.57 -6.93 1.23
C GLU A 210 28.56 -7.51 2.65
N ARG A 211 27.46 -7.39 3.37
CA ARG A 211 27.34 -7.91 4.74
C ARG A 211 25.95 -8.43 5.03
N LYS A 212 25.84 -9.25 6.05
CA LYS A 212 24.56 -9.76 6.52
C LYS A 212 23.66 -8.61 6.98
N PRO A 213 22.35 -8.71 6.71
CA PRO A 213 21.38 -7.75 7.22
C PRO A 213 21.41 -7.72 8.76
N ALA A 214 21.22 -6.55 9.33
CA ALA A 214 21.11 -6.35 10.76
C ALA A 214 20.24 -5.11 11.03
N TYR A 215 19.40 -5.19 12.06
CA TYR A 215 18.63 -4.05 12.48
C TYR A 215 19.49 -3.03 13.23
N THR A 216 19.25 -1.75 12.96
CA THR A 216 19.72 -0.63 13.75
C THR A 216 18.54 0.26 14.10
N LYS A 217 18.47 0.73 15.36
CA LYS A 217 17.41 1.64 15.81
C LYS A 217 17.32 2.86 14.90
N HIS A 218 16.11 3.24 14.56
CA HIS A 218 15.78 4.44 13.81
C HIS A 218 14.41 4.95 14.25
N PRO A 219 14.01 6.19 13.89
CA PRO A 219 12.66 6.69 14.12
C PRO A 219 11.59 5.80 13.47
N GLU A 220 10.38 5.86 14.01
CA GLU A 220 9.23 5.09 13.47
C GLU A 220 8.81 5.50 12.07
N LYS A 221 9.14 6.72 11.66
CA LYS A 221 8.90 7.25 10.32
C LYS A 221 10.17 7.85 9.75
N LEU A 222 10.48 7.54 8.52
CA LEU A 222 11.58 8.11 7.74
C LEU A 222 11.14 8.27 6.27
N PRO A 223 11.87 9.07 5.47
CA PRO A 223 11.55 9.23 4.04
C PRO A 223 11.50 7.92 3.26
N LEU A 224 10.65 7.89 2.23
CA LEU A 224 10.75 6.93 1.15
C LEU A 224 11.84 7.40 0.18
N ALA A 225 12.61 6.46 -0.38
CA ALA A 225 13.64 6.76 -1.37
C ALA A 225 13.40 6.02 -2.69
N LEU A 226 13.66 6.67 -3.82
CA LEU A 226 13.96 6.01 -5.08
C LEU A 226 15.47 6.00 -5.23
N MET A 227 16.04 4.80 -5.26
CA MET A 227 17.46 4.59 -5.31
C MET A 227 17.95 4.64 -6.76
N TYR A 228 19.20 5.02 -6.98
CA TYR A 228 19.81 5.11 -8.30
C TYR A 228 21.16 4.43 -8.32
N HIS A 229 21.35 3.50 -9.25
CA HIS A 229 22.58 2.72 -9.42
C HIS A 229 23.18 2.85 -10.83
N GLY A 230 22.95 4.01 -11.49
CA GLY A 230 23.52 4.32 -12.80
C GLY A 230 22.57 4.09 -13.98
N ASP A 231 21.46 3.41 -13.79
CA ASP A 231 20.50 3.11 -14.87
C ASP A 231 19.33 4.08 -14.88
N PRO A 232 18.94 4.62 -16.06
CA PRO A 232 17.88 5.61 -16.19
C PRO A 232 16.49 4.93 -16.20
N VAL A 233 16.07 4.38 -15.06
CA VAL A 233 14.72 3.85 -14.87
C VAL A 233 13.71 4.99 -14.86
N ARG A 234 12.57 4.78 -15.50
CA ARG A 234 11.48 5.75 -15.55
C ARG A 234 10.41 5.41 -14.53
N PHE A 235 9.76 6.45 -14.00
CA PHE A 235 8.70 6.32 -13.01
C PHE A 235 7.50 7.19 -13.37
N ARG A 236 6.31 6.76 -12.95
CA ARG A 236 5.06 7.52 -13.00
C ARG A 236 4.07 7.00 -11.96
N ASN A 237 2.96 7.70 -11.75
CA ASN A 237 1.84 7.27 -10.90
C ASN A 237 2.33 6.73 -9.56
N ILE A 238 2.92 7.61 -8.73
CA ILE A 238 3.45 7.23 -7.41
C ILE A 238 2.55 7.82 -6.33
N TRP A 239 1.98 6.97 -5.51
CA TRP A 239 1.20 7.39 -4.34
C TRP A 239 1.42 6.46 -3.16
N ILE A 240 1.22 7.00 -1.96
CA ILE A 240 1.38 6.31 -0.69
C ILE A 240 0.22 6.63 0.22
N ARG A 241 -0.20 5.67 1.03
CA ARG A 241 -1.15 5.91 2.12
C ARG A 241 -0.62 5.28 3.41
N GLU A 242 -0.82 5.98 4.52
CA GLU A 242 -0.48 5.43 5.84
C GLU A 242 -1.51 4.38 6.26
N ILE A 243 -1.04 3.26 6.77
CA ILE A 243 -1.89 2.23 7.34
C ILE A 243 -2.24 2.62 8.78
N LYS A 244 -3.54 2.64 9.05
CA LYS A 244 -4.07 2.88 10.40
C LYS A 244 -5.00 1.72 10.73
N GLU A 245 -4.56 0.85 11.62
CA GLU A 245 -5.40 -0.23 12.12
C GLU A 245 -6.57 0.34 12.94
N LEU A 246 -7.71 -0.31 12.83
CA LEU A 246 -8.85 -0.01 13.69
C LEU A 246 -8.65 -0.70 15.05
N GLU A 247 -8.76 0.07 16.11
CA GLU A 247 -8.74 -0.48 17.46
C GLU A 247 -10.18 -0.67 17.96
N PRO A 248 -10.51 -1.79 18.59
CA PRO A 248 -11.82 -1.98 19.19
C PRO A 248 -12.04 -0.94 20.28
N LYS A 249 -13.27 -0.41 20.39
CA LYS A 249 -13.64 0.47 21.50
C LYS A 249 -13.49 -0.33 22.80
N GLN A 250 -12.73 0.19 23.73
CA GLN A 250 -12.64 -0.42 25.06
C GLN A 250 -14.07 -0.49 25.65
N GLY A 251 -14.53 -1.69 25.90
CA GLY A 251 -15.86 -1.92 26.44
C GLY A 251 -15.97 -1.24 27.80
N GLY A 252 -16.87 -0.27 27.93
CA GLY A 252 -17.34 0.12 29.25
C GLY A 252 -17.89 -1.13 29.91
N SER A 253 -17.38 -1.47 31.09
CA SER A 253 -17.96 -2.51 31.93
C SER A 253 -19.48 -2.34 31.95
N PRO A 254 -20.30 -3.40 31.78
CA PRO A 254 -21.72 -3.27 32.02
C PRO A 254 -21.87 -2.82 33.45
N SER A 255 -22.33 -1.59 33.66
CA SER A 255 -22.75 -1.13 34.97
C SER A 255 -23.82 -2.08 35.42
N GLY A 256 -23.47 -2.92 36.40
CA GLY A 256 -24.41 -3.79 37.05
C GLY A 256 -25.51 -2.94 37.67
N SER A 257 -26.69 -2.96 37.09
CA SER A 257 -27.91 -2.65 37.78
C SER A 257 -28.42 -3.96 38.42
N ASN A 258 -27.84 -4.29 39.57
CA ASN A 258 -28.60 -5.00 40.56
C ASN A 258 -29.65 -4.05 41.09
N SER A 259 -30.88 -4.31 40.85
CA SER A 259 -31.99 -3.86 41.73
C SER A 259 -33.12 -4.88 41.61
N GLN A 260 -33.22 -5.65 42.66
CA GLN A 260 -34.40 -6.23 43.33
C GLN A 260 -35.53 -6.77 42.45
#